data_ae70efd985f6e36d6b7bcff822a28a77
#
_entry.id   ae70efd985f6e36d6b7bcff822a28a77
#
_cell.length_a   1.000
_cell.length_b   1.000
_cell.length_c   1.000
_cell.angle_alpha   90.00
_cell.angle_beta   90.00
_cell.angle_gamma   90.00
#
_symmetry.space_group_name_H-M   'P 1'
#
loop_
_entity.id
_entity.type
_entity.pdbx_description
1 polymer ?
#
loop_
_entity_poly.entity_id
_entity_poly.type
_entity_poly.pdbx_seq_one_letter_code
_entity_poly.pdbx_strand_id
1 'polypeptide(L)'
;MAWKIEVSPSADRELAKLDAQHSRRILKFLHERVANLDDPRSIGKAMQGPLLGEFWGYRVGDYRLICAIEDERVVVLLLRVGHRREIYR
;
A
#
# COMPACT_ATOMS: atom_id res chain seq x y z
N MET A 1 15.32 4.96 -9.44
CA MET A 1 14.43 4.24 -10.39
C MET A 1 13.02 4.32 -9.86
N ALA A 2 12.07 4.62 -10.72
CA ALA A 2 10.68 4.75 -10.28
C ALA A 2 9.96 3.40 -10.34
N TRP A 3 9.29 3.04 -9.27
CA TRP A 3 8.43 1.87 -9.22
C TRP A 3 7.04 2.25 -9.73
N LYS A 4 6.41 1.34 -10.44
CA LYS A 4 5.05 1.55 -10.90
C LYS A 4 4.07 1.22 -9.78
N ILE A 5 3.07 2.05 -9.59
CA ILE A 5 2.03 1.79 -8.59
C ILE A 5 0.80 1.22 -9.31
N GLU A 6 0.36 0.06 -8.86
CA GLU A 6 -0.89 -0.55 -9.34
C GLU A 6 -1.84 -0.71 -8.17
N VAL A 7 -3.13 -0.65 -8.44
CA VAL A 7 -4.18 -0.76 -7.41
C VAL A 7 -5.08 -1.93 -7.77
N SER A 8 -5.23 -2.87 -6.84
CA SER A 8 -6.10 -4.01 -7.05
C SER A 8 -7.58 -3.57 -7.07
N PRO A 9 -8.47 -4.36 -7.67
CA PRO A 9 -9.90 -4.05 -7.62
C PRO A 9 -10.45 -3.90 -6.20
N SER A 10 -9.97 -4.73 -5.27
CA SER A 10 -10.40 -4.64 -3.86
C SER A 10 -9.95 -3.33 -3.22
N ALA A 11 -8.68 -2.95 -3.45
CA ALA A 11 -8.16 -1.70 -2.91
C ALA A 11 -8.86 -0.49 -3.54
N ASP A 12 -9.15 -0.56 -4.84
CA ASP A 12 -9.85 0.51 -5.53
C ASP A 12 -11.23 0.74 -4.91
N ARG A 13 -11.95 -0.33 -4.62
CA ARG A 13 -13.25 -0.24 -3.95
C ARG A 13 -13.13 0.35 -2.55
N GLU A 14 -12.09 -0.03 -1.81
CA GLU A 14 -11.85 0.52 -0.48
C GLU A 14 -11.51 2.01 -0.52
N LEU A 15 -10.70 2.43 -1.49
CA LEU A 15 -10.38 3.84 -1.69
C LEU A 15 -11.62 4.66 -2.04
N ALA A 16 -12.53 4.08 -2.84
CA ALA A 16 -13.76 4.77 -3.24
C ALA A 16 -14.70 5.04 -2.07
N LYS A 17 -14.58 4.27 -0.99
CA LYS A 17 -15.40 4.45 0.22
C LYS A 17 -14.85 5.53 1.17
N LEU A 18 -13.63 5.98 0.96
CA LEU A 18 -13.01 7.00 1.80
C LEU A 18 -13.36 8.39 1.29
N ASP A 19 -13.26 9.39 2.17
CA ASP A 19 -13.31 10.77 1.72
C ASP A 19 -12.21 11.01 0.70
N ALA A 20 -12.50 11.83 -0.32
CA ALA A 20 -11.57 12.07 -1.41
C ALA A 20 -10.21 12.57 -0.92
N GLN A 21 -10.17 13.35 0.16
CA GLN A 21 -8.91 13.84 0.71
C GLN A 21 -8.03 12.70 1.23
N HIS A 22 -8.63 11.67 1.83
CA HIS A 22 -7.88 10.52 2.34
C HIS A 22 -7.38 9.66 1.19
N SER A 23 -8.21 9.40 0.20
CA SER A 23 -7.81 8.64 -0.98
C SER A 23 -6.68 9.31 -1.73
N ARG A 24 -6.77 10.62 -1.94
CA ARG A 24 -5.71 11.38 -2.60
C ARG A 24 -4.41 11.35 -1.82
N ARG A 25 -4.49 11.46 -0.49
CA ARG A 25 -3.31 11.41 0.36
C ARG A 25 -2.62 10.06 0.28
N ILE A 26 -3.38 8.98 0.26
CA ILE A 26 -2.84 7.62 0.15
C ILE A 26 -2.16 7.44 -1.21
N LEU A 27 -2.82 7.81 -2.30
CA LEU A 27 -2.25 7.68 -3.63
C LEU A 27 -1.03 8.57 -3.82
N LYS A 28 -1.07 9.78 -3.28
CA LYS A 28 0.09 10.68 -3.31
C LYS A 28 1.28 10.07 -2.58
N PHE A 29 1.05 9.49 -1.41
CA PHE A 29 2.10 8.82 -0.65
C PHE A 29 2.75 7.70 -1.48
N LEU A 30 1.95 6.88 -2.14
CA LEU A 30 2.47 5.78 -2.96
C LEU A 30 3.24 6.32 -4.17
N HIS A 31 2.68 7.26 -4.91
CA HIS A 31 3.29 7.76 -6.14
C HIS A 31 4.50 8.65 -5.90
N GLU A 32 4.47 9.48 -4.88
CA GLU A 32 5.56 10.45 -4.65
C GLU A 32 6.64 9.92 -3.72
N ARG A 33 6.27 9.08 -2.77
CA ARG A 33 7.23 8.59 -1.79
C ARG A 33 7.69 7.16 -2.07
N VAL A 34 6.76 6.23 -2.10
CA VAL A 34 7.11 4.81 -2.25
C VAL A 34 7.71 4.52 -3.62
N ALA A 35 7.09 5.06 -4.66
CA ALA A 35 7.54 4.81 -6.04
C ALA A 35 8.93 5.35 -6.33
N ASN A 36 9.38 6.35 -5.60
CA ASN A 36 10.68 6.98 -5.83
C ASN A 36 11.81 6.41 -4.97
N LEU A 37 11.52 5.46 -4.09
CA LEU A 37 12.55 4.79 -3.31
C LEU A 37 13.30 3.79 -4.18
N ASP A 38 14.58 3.58 -3.87
CA ASP A 38 15.35 2.52 -4.50
C ASP A 38 14.77 1.16 -4.15
N ASP A 39 14.39 0.99 -2.89
CA ASP A 39 13.70 -0.21 -2.42
C ASP A 39 12.43 0.20 -1.66
N PRO A 40 11.25 -0.11 -2.19
CA PRO A 40 9.99 0.22 -1.51
C PRO A 40 9.87 -0.36 -0.11
N ARG A 41 10.63 -1.40 0.20
CA ARG A 41 10.61 -2.04 1.52
C ARG A 41 11.26 -1.17 2.59
N SER A 42 12.06 -0.19 2.20
CA SER A 42 12.87 0.59 3.16
C SER A 42 12.02 1.38 4.17
N ILE A 43 10.81 1.77 3.80
CA ILE A 43 9.91 2.48 4.71
C ILE A 43 8.66 1.67 5.05
N GLY A 44 8.55 0.46 4.51
CA GLY A 44 7.46 -0.44 4.81
C GLY A 44 7.79 -1.35 5.98
N LYS A 45 6.78 -2.07 6.43
CA LYS A 45 6.94 -3.07 7.47
C LYS A 45 6.47 -4.42 6.93
N ALA A 46 7.32 -5.44 7.08
CA ALA A 46 6.94 -6.78 6.66
C ALA A 46 5.74 -7.25 7.48
N MET A 47 4.72 -7.73 6.78
CA MET A 47 3.55 -8.30 7.44
C MET A 47 3.91 -9.70 7.95
N GLN A 48 3.29 -10.10 9.06
CA GLN A 48 3.61 -11.37 9.69
C GLN A 48 2.46 -12.35 9.59
N GLY A 49 2.79 -13.63 9.71
CA GLY A 49 1.82 -14.71 9.68
C GLY A 49 1.76 -15.42 8.33
N PRO A 50 1.17 -16.61 8.30
CA PRO A 50 1.18 -17.44 7.08
C PRO A 50 0.44 -16.84 5.90
N LEU A 51 -0.55 -15.97 6.16
CA LEU A 51 -1.32 -15.34 5.10
C LEU A 51 -0.75 -13.99 4.64
N LEU A 52 0.12 -13.36 5.46
CA LEU A 52 0.60 -12.02 5.19
C LEU A 52 2.12 -11.93 5.04
N GLY A 53 2.84 -13.05 5.17
CA GLY A 53 4.31 -13.05 5.25
C GLY A 53 5.03 -12.52 4.02
N GLU A 54 4.36 -12.47 2.86
CA GLU A 54 4.95 -11.96 1.63
C GLU A 54 4.54 -10.53 1.32
N PHE A 55 3.78 -9.88 2.21
CA PHE A 55 3.23 -8.56 1.97
C PHE A 55 3.90 -7.52 2.85
N TRP A 56 3.76 -6.27 2.44
CA TRP A 56 4.37 -5.13 3.12
C TRP A 56 3.29 -4.13 3.50
N GLY A 57 3.39 -3.65 4.74
CA GLY A 57 2.46 -2.69 5.29
C GLY A 57 3.04 -1.29 5.29
N TYR A 58 2.21 -0.31 4.99
CA TYR A 58 2.55 1.10 5.09
C TYR A 58 1.49 1.82 5.92
N ARG A 59 1.89 2.91 6.53
CA ARG A 59 0.96 3.72 7.31
C ARG A 59 0.82 5.10 6.69
N VAL A 60 -0.43 5.54 6.48
CA VAL A 60 -0.74 6.90 6.04
C VAL A 60 -1.83 7.43 6.96
N GLY A 61 -1.46 8.29 7.92
CA GLY A 61 -2.37 8.73 8.96
C GLY A 61 -2.90 7.54 9.78
N ASP A 62 -4.21 7.42 9.86
CA ASP A 62 -4.86 6.30 10.56
C ASP A 62 -5.15 5.11 9.65
N TYR A 63 -4.71 5.18 8.40
CA TYR A 63 -4.93 4.10 7.44
C TYR A 63 -3.71 3.21 7.32
N ARG A 64 -3.98 1.93 7.08
CA ARG A 64 -2.96 0.94 6.79
C ARG A 64 -3.12 0.47 5.37
N LEU A 65 -2.00 0.31 4.70
CA LEU A 65 -1.95 -0.19 3.33
C LEU A 65 -1.26 -1.54 3.35
N ILE A 66 -1.81 -2.51 2.62
CA ILE A 66 -1.15 -3.80 2.42
C ILE A 66 -0.80 -3.88 0.94
N CYS A 67 0.48 -4.05 0.65
CA CYS A 67 1.01 -4.06 -0.71
C CYS A 67 1.82 -5.33 -0.97
N ALA A 68 1.80 -5.76 -2.22
CA ALA A 68 2.75 -6.74 -2.74
C ALA A 68 3.81 -6.00 -3.54
N ILE A 69 5.06 -6.40 -3.39
CA ILE A 69 6.17 -5.81 -4.14
C ILE A 69 6.64 -6.85 -5.15
N GLU A 70 6.50 -6.53 -6.42
CA GLU A 70 6.85 -7.44 -7.51
C GLU A 70 8.14 -6.93 -8.16
N ASP A 71 9.26 -7.50 -7.74
CA ASP A 71 10.59 -7.04 -8.16
C ASP A 71 10.80 -7.16 -9.67
N GLU A 72 10.37 -8.27 -10.25
CA GLU A 72 10.56 -8.51 -11.68
C GLU A 72 9.83 -7.52 -12.57
N ARG A 73 8.67 -7.04 -12.09
CA ARG A 73 7.87 -6.06 -12.83
C ARG A 73 8.15 -4.63 -12.42
N VAL A 74 8.92 -4.44 -11.36
CA VAL A 74 9.18 -3.14 -10.73
C VAL A 74 7.85 -2.46 -10.37
N VAL A 75 6.98 -3.22 -9.70
CA VAL A 75 5.62 -2.79 -9.37
C VAL A 75 5.37 -2.91 -7.88
N VAL A 76 4.73 -1.91 -7.30
CA VAL A 76 4.13 -1.98 -5.97
C VAL A 76 2.62 -2.06 -6.18
N LEU A 77 2.03 -3.19 -5.81
CA LEU A 77 0.60 -3.43 -5.98
C LEU A 77 -0.13 -3.21 -4.66
N LEU A 78 -1.00 -2.20 -4.62
CA LEU A 78 -1.83 -1.95 -3.45
C LEU A 78 -2.98 -2.96 -3.43
N LEU A 79 -2.99 -3.82 -2.40
CA LEU A 79 -3.97 -4.89 -2.26
C LEU A 79 -5.14 -4.52 -1.35
N ARG A 80 -4.86 -3.87 -0.23
CA ARG A 80 -5.88 -3.52 0.76
C ARG A 80 -5.60 -2.15 1.35
N VAL A 81 -6.68 -1.44 1.66
CA VAL A 81 -6.65 -0.19 2.41
C VAL A 81 -7.70 -0.30 3.51
N GLY A 82 -7.33 0.04 4.72
CA GLY A 82 -8.29 0.03 5.82
C GLY A 82 -7.84 0.86 6.99
N HIS A 83 -8.79 1.19 7.84
CA HIS A 83 -8.49 1.88 9.08
C HIS A 83 -7.70 0.93 9.99
N ARG A 84 -6.75 1.48 10.74
CA ARG A 84 -5.85 0.68 11.59
C ARG A 84 -6.57 -0.28 12.53
N ARG A 85 -7.82 0.02 12.89
CA ARG A 85 -8.61 -0.83 13.79
C ARG A 85 -9.28 -2.00 13.09
N GLU A 86 -9.35 -1.97 11.77
CA GLU A 86 -10.11 -2.95 10.99
C GLU A 86 -9.23 -3.90 10.21
N ILE A 87 -8.16 -3.40 9.62
CA ILE A 87 -7.39 -4.14 8.63
C ILE A 87 -6.56 -5.29 9.22
N TYR A 88 -6.26 -5.24 10.51
CA TYR A 88 -5.44 -6.26 11.19
C TYR A 88 -6.23 -7.17 12.11
N ARG A 89 -7.53 -7.17 11.98
CA ARG A 89 -8.36 -8.09 12.75
C ARG A 89 -8.36 -9.49 12.18
#